data_c717ac8f4d5f80b39eba6eb52a51cc8f
#
_entry.id   c717ac8f4d5f80b39eba6eb52a51cc8f
#
_cell.length_a   1.000
_cell.length_b   1.000
_cell.length_c   1.000
_cell.angle_alpha   90.00
_cell.angle_beta   90.00
_cell.angle_gamma   90.00
#
_symmetry.space_group_name_H-M   'P 1'
#
loop_
_entity.id
_entity.type
_entity.pdbx_description
1 polymer ?
#
loop_
_entity_poly.entity_id
_entity_poly.type
_entity_poly.pdbx_seq_one_letter_code
_entity_poly.pdbx_strand_id
1 'polypeptide(L)'
;KVMGEVNEGTRRILQELKQVAVETNANLSTLLGIPQSTAITCVKPSGTVSQLVDSASGIHPRHSSYYIRRVRGDKKDPLSNFLKEKGVHTEDCVMKPDSTVVFSFPIQAPEGAMVRDDLTALDHLELWMMYQKHWCEHKPSVTISVKEEEWMEVGAWVWKNFDDISGISFLPYDGGSYRQAPYEECTKEDYAKLLGDTPNEISWRDLTEVDDNVKGVQELAC
;
A
#
# COMPACT_ATOMS: atom_id res chain seq x y z
N LYS A 1 -10.77 10.47 4.90
CA LYS A 1 -11.50 11.13 3.80
C LYS A 1 -11.00 12.56 3.55
N VAL A 2 -10.83 13.38 4.60
CA VAL A 2 -10.38 14.78 4.47
C VAL A 2 -9.01 14.92 3.80
N MET A 3 -8.08 14.02 4.10
CA MET A 3 -6.71 14.05 3.55
C MET A 3 -6.59 13.53 2.12
N GLY A 4 -7.64 12.94 1.58
CA GLY A 4 -7.72 12.49 0.19
C GLY A 4 -8.38 13.49 -0.76
N GLU A 5 -8.77 14.66 -0.27
CA GLU A 5 -9.43 15.68 -1.09
C GLU A 5 -8.48 16.81 -1.48
N VAL A 6 -8.39 17.10 -2.78
CA VAL A 6 -7.59 18.21 -3.31
C VAL A 6 -8.37 19.52 -3.13
N ASN A 7 -8.21 20.15 -1.99
CA ASN A 7 -8.86 21.42 -1.68
C ASN A 7 -7.95 22.34 -0.82
N GLU A 8 -8.34 23.60 -0.67
CA GLU A 8 -7.56 24.59 0.07
C GLU A 8 -7.42 24.26 1.56
N GLY A 9 -8.45 23.65 2.16
CA GLY A 9 -8.41 23.21 3.56
C GLY A 9 -7.32 22.17 3.79
N THR A 10 -7.26 21.15 2.93
CA THR A 10 -6.24 20.11 2.99
C THR A 10 -4.83 20.68 2.76
N ARG A 11 -4.65 21.57 1.79
CA ARG A 11 -3.36 22.26 1.55
C ARG A 11 -2.87 22.98 2.78
N ARG A 12 -3.73 23.76 3.42
CA ARG A 12 -3.38 24.50 4.63
C ARG A 12 -2.98 23.58 5.77
N ILE A 13 -3.73 22.52 6.01
CA ILE A 13 -3.43 21.52 7.04
C ILE A 13 -2.05 20.89 6.79
N LEU A 14 -1.74 20.50 5.55
CA LEU A 14 -0.46 19.91 5.19
C LEU A 14 0.70 20.89 5.45
N GLN A 15 0.54 22.16 5.09
CA GLN A 15 1.54 23.19 5.32
C GLN A 15 1.76 23.46 6.81
N GLU A 16 0.69 23.60 7.59
CA GLU A 16 0.78 23.81 9.04
C GLU A 16 1.46 22.62 9.74
N LEU A 17 1.09 21.38 9.39
CA LEU A 17 1.72 20.19 9.94
C LEU A 17 3.20 20.08 9.54
N LYS A 18 3.54 20.43 8.31
CA LYS A 18 4.93 20.46 7.84
C LYS A 18 5.74 21.47 8.65
N GLN A 19 5.23 22.67 8.83
CA GLN A 19 5.89 23.71 9.62
C GLN A 19 6.15 23.23 11.05
N VAL A 20 5.14 22.67 11.74
CA VAL A 20 5.30 22.14 13.10
C VAL A 20 6.37 21.03 13.14
N ALA A 21 6.40 20.14 12.17
CA ALA A 21 7.38 19.07 12.10
C ALA A 21 8.82 19.61 11.95
N VAL A 22 9.02 20.58 11.06
CA VAL A 22 10.33 21.22 10.83
C VAL A 22 10.81 21.99 12.06
N GLU A 23 9.94 22.81 12.67
CA GLU A 23 10.25 23.55 13.88
C GLU A 23 10.58 22.64 15.07
N THR A 24 9.83 21.56 15.23
CA THR A 24 10.09 20.55 16.26
C THR A 24 11.46 19.89 16.07
N ASN A 25 11.80 19.52 14.83
CA ASN A 25 13.12 18.99 14.52
C ASN A 25 14.25 19.97 14.84
N ALA A 26 14.10 21.24 14.47
CA ALA A 26 15.08 22.29 14.76
C ALA A 26 15.29 22.46 16.28
N ASN A 27 14.20 22.51 17.04
CA ASN A 27 14.25 22.69 18.49
C ASN A 27 14.88 21.49 19.21
N LEU A 28 14.44 20.26 18.85
CA LEU A 28 14.97 19.06 19.48
C LEU A 28 16.41 18.77 19.08
N SER A 29 16.82 19.02 17.84
CA SER A 29 18.20 18.86 17.40
C SER A 29 19.15 19.76 18.19
N THR A 30 18.74 21.01 18.44
CA THR A 30 19.49 21.96 19.26
C THR A 30 19.60 21.46 20.71
N LEU A 31 18.49 20.99 21.30
CA LEU A 31 18.47 20.46 22.67
C LEU A 31 19.36 19.22 22.84
N LEU A 32 19.37 18.34 21.83
CA LEU A 32 20.14 17.10 21.84
C LEU A 32 21.59 17.27 21.37
N GLY A 33 21.98 18.44 20.86
CA GLY A 33 23.31 18.72 20.33
C GLY A 33 23.65 17.91 19.07
N ILE A 34 22.66 17.60 18.24
CA ILE A 34 22.82 16.86 16.98
C ILE A 34 22.45 17.73 15.78
N PRO A 35 22.96 17.44 14.57
CA PRO A 35 22.54 18.15 13.37
C PRO A 35 21.04 18.00 13.10
N GLN A 36 20.42 19.04 12.51
CA GLN A 36 19.05 18.95 12.02
C GLN A 36 18.96 17.93 10.86
N SER A 37 17.81 17.23 10.78
CA SER A 37 17.52 16.36 9.65
C SER A 37 17.42 17.17 8.36
N THR A 38 17.97 16.66 7.27
CA THR A 38 17.98 17.33 5.97
C THR A 38 16.59 17.33 5.32
N ALA A 39 15.81 16.28 5.55
CA ALA A 39 14.43 16.14 5.12
C ALA A 39 13.62 15.43 6.22
N ILE A 40 12.47 15.99 6.58
CA ILE A 40 11.69 15.57 7.74
C ILE A 40 10.38 14.92 7.29
N THR A 41 9.71 15.52 6.31
CA THR A 41 8.38 15.11 5.87
C THR A 41 8.41 14.46 4.49
N CYS A 42 7.74 13.32 4.38
CA CYS A 42 7.53 12.62 3.11
C CYS A 42 6.34 11.67 3.20
N VAL A 43 5.97 11.07 2.09
CA VAL A 43 5.05 9.93 2.05
C VAL A 43 5.82 8.71 1.58
N LYS A 44 5.92 7.70 2.46
CA LYS A 44 6.58 6.44 2.18
C LYS A 44 5.56 5.34 1.85
N PRO A 45 5.91 4.34 1.04
CA PRO A 45 5.07 3.17 0.89
C PRO A 45 5.04 2.42 2.23
N SER A 46 3.85 2.16 2.73
CA SER A 46 3.69 1.46 4.02
C SER A 46 3.84 -0.07 3.88
N GLY A 47 3.91 -0.59 2.66
CA GLY A 47 3.98 -2.03 2.40
C GLY A 47 2.82 -2.77 3.09
N THR A 48 3.15 -3.59 4.09
CA THR A 48 2.19 -4.37 4.86
C THR A 48 1.68 -3.67 6.12
N VAL A 49 2.41 -2.65 6.63
CA VAL A 49 2.07 -1.99 7.91
C VAL A 49 0.68 -1.33 7.87
N SER A 50 0.28 -0.74 6.74
CA SER A 50 -1.06 -0.17 6.58
C SER A 50 -2.18 -1.18 6.77
N GLN A 51 -1.94 -2.46 6.46
CA GLN A 51 -2.95 -3.51 6.63
C GLN A 51 -3.20 -3.82 8.12
N LEU A 52 -2.19 -3.67 8.99
CA LEU A 52 -2.33 -3.88 10.44
C LEU A 52 -3.28 -2.87 11.10
N VAL A 53 -3.38 -1.67 10.52
CA VAL A 53 -4.22 -0.58 11.05
C VAL A 53 -5.42 -0.29 10.14
N ASP A 54 -5.74 -1.21 9.24
CA ASP A 54 -6.83 -1.12 8.27
C ASP A 54 -6.87 0.23 7.52
N SER A 55 -5.72 0.65 7.03
CA SER A 55 -5.55 1.89 6.28
C SER A 55 -5.07 1.63 4.85
N ALA A 56 -5.23 2.62 3.98
CA ALA A 56 -4.60 2.62 2.66
C ALA A 56 -3.11 2.91 2.76
N SER A 57 -2.33 2.45 1.78
CA SER A 57 -0.88 2.68 1.73
C SER A 57 -0.56 4.09 1.23
N GLY A 58 -0.01 4.94 2.09
CA GLY A 58 0.40 6.30 1.71
C GLY A 58 -0.76 7.12 1.13
N ILE A 59 -0.60 7.60 -0.09
CA ILE A 59 -1.60 8.38 -0.84
C ILE A 59 -2.36 7.54 -1.87
N HIS A 60 -2.35 6.20 -1.74
CA HIS A 60 -3.12 5.33 -2.63
C HIS A 60 -4.55 5.16 -2.10
N PRO A 61 -5.56 5.02 -2.98
CA PRO A 61 -6.88 4.54 -2.58
C PRO A 61 -6.82 3.07 -2.16
N ARG A 62 -7.88 2.56 -1.55
CA ARG A 62 -8.04 1.11 -1.36
C ARG A 62 -8.23 0.44 -2.72
N HIS A 63 -7.83 -0.83 -2.83
CA HIS A 63 -7.90 -1.54 -4.11
C HIS A 63 -9.33 -1.61 -4.66
N SER A 64 -10.28 -2.02 -3.83
CA SER A 64 -11.71 -2.13 -4.11
C SER A 64 -12.49 -2.16 -2.79
N SER A 65 -13.83 -2.13 -2.84
CA SER A 65 -14.67 -2.32 -1.65
C SER A 65 -14.51 -3.70 -1.03
N TYR A 66 -14.36 -4.74 -1.87
CA TYR A 66 -14.05 -6.12 -1.48
C TYR A 66 -12.94 -6.65 -2.37
N TYR A 67 -11.90 -7.20 -1.76
CA TYR A 67 -10.77 -7.75 -2.51
C TYR A 67 -10.06 -8.87 -1.75
N ILE A 68 -9.35 -9.69 -2.48
CA ILE A 68 -8.49 -10.73 -1.94
C ILE A 68 -7.05 -10.19 -1.91
N ARG A 69 -6.47 -10.16 -0.72
CA ARG A 69 -5.05 -9.87 -0.53
C ARG A 69 -4.28 -11.18 -0.53
N ARG A 70 -3.32 -11.33 -1.45
CA ARG A 70 -2.44 -12.49 -1.48
C ARG A 70 -1.06 -12.16 -0.93
N VAL A 71 -0.56 -13.05 -0.09
CA VAL A 71 0.78 -12.97 0.51
C VAL A 71 1.52 -14.25 0.20
N ARG A 72 2.77 -14.13 -0.23
CA ARG A 72 3.63 -15.27 -0.52
C ARG A 72 4.48 -15.60 0.69
N GLY A 73 4.62 -16.89 0.98
CA GLY A 73 5.49 -17.42 2.02
C GLY A 73 6.37 -18.56 1.48
N ASP A 74 7.51 -18.80 2.09
CA ASP A 74 8.31 -19.97 1.81
C ASP A 74 7.65 -21.22 2.43
N LYS A 75 7.60 -22.33 1.69
CA LYS A 75 7.04 -23.59 2.19
C LYS A 75 7.80 -24.20 3.37
N LYS A 76 9.06 -23.80 3.56
CA LYS A 76 9.90 -24.26 4.68
C LYS A 76 9.71 -23.39 5.92
N ASP A 77 9.14 -22.20 5.78
CA ASP A 77 8.91 -21.30 6.90
C ASP A 77 7.91 -21.92 7.88
N PRO A 78 8.26 -22.05 9.17
CA PRO A 78 7.37 -22.55 10.22
C PRO A 78 6.03 -21.81 10.27
N LEU A 79 6.03 -20.49 10.04
CA LEU A 79 4.81 -19.69 9.98
C LEU A 79 3.91 -20.12 8.81
N SER A 80 4.49 -20.40 7.65
CA SER A 80 3.74 -20.87 6.49
C SER A 80 3.06 -22.21 6.75
N ASN A 81 3.76 -23.16 7.35
CA ASN A 81 3.21 -24.46 7.73
C ASN A 81 2.12 -24.32 8.79
N PHE A 82 2.37 -23.52 9.82
CA PHE A 82 1.42 -23.23 10.89
C PHE A 82 0.10 -22.64 10.35
N LEU A 83 0.16 -21.60 9.50
CA LEU A 83 -1.03 -21.00 8.92
C LEU A 83 -1.83 -21.97 8.07
N LYS A 84 -1.14 -22.83 7.30
CA LYS A 84 -1.76 -23.89 6.51
C LYS A 84 -2.46 -24.92 7.40
N GLU A 85 -1.82 -25.38 8.47
CA GLU A 85 -2.40 -26.32 9.44
C GLU A 85 -3.61 -25.73 10.19
N LYS A 86 -3.60 -24.42 10.44
CA LYS A 86 -4.74 -23.72 11.05
C LYS A 86 -5.88 -23.43 10.06
N GLY A 87 -5.75 -23.83 8.80
CA GLY A 87 -6.82 -23.75 7.80
C GLY A 87 -6.93 -22.41 7.08
N VAL A 88 -5.89 -21.58 7.11
CA VAL A 88 -5.84 -20.38 6.26
C VAL A 88 -5.79 -20.83 4.79
N HIS A 89 -6.61 -20.20 3.94
CA HIS A 89 -6.70 -20.54 2.53
C HIS A 89 -5.34 -20.40 1.83
N THR A 90 -4.85 -21.49 1.25
CA THR A 90 -3.53 -21.56 0.62
C THR A 90 -3.57 -22.29 -0.71
N GLU A 91 -2.68 -21.89 -1.61
CA GLU A 91 -2.42 -22.56 -2.88
C GLU A 91 -0.93 -22.51 -3.21
N ASP A 92 -0.47 -23.38 -4.10
CA ASP A 92 0.92 -23.34 -4.58
C ASP A 92 1.13 -22.12 -5.50
N CYS A 93 2.28 -21.45 -5.36
CA CYS A 93 2.62 -20.32 -6.23
C CYS A 93 2.81 -20.80 -7.67
N VAL A 94 2.09 -20.19 -8.62
CA VAL A 94 2.16 -20.54 -10.05
C VAL A 94 3.57 -20.42 -10.61
N MET A 95 4.35 -19.44 -10.13
CA MET A 95 5.71 -19.18 -10.65
C MET A 95 6.78 -20.05 -9.96
N LYS A 96 6.56 -20.45 -8.70
CA LYS A 96 7.51 -21.22 -7.89
C LYS A 96 6.78 -22.25 -7.04
N PRO A 97 6.13 -23.27 -7.67
CA PRO A 97 5.25 -24.20 -6.97
C PRO A 97 5.97 -25.06 -5.93
N ASP A 98 7.27 -25.33 -6.13
CA ASP A 98 8.04 -26.22 -5.25
C ASP A 98 8.47 -25.56 -3.93
N SER A 99 8.62 -24.24 -3.92
CA SER A 99 9.21 -23.51 -2.78
C SER A 99 8.25 -22.50 -2.13
N THR A 100 7.21 -22.07 -2.82
CA THR A 100 6.40 -20.91 -2.40
C THR A 100 4.92 -21.30 -2.30
N VAL A 101 4.32 -20.92 -1.19
CA VAL A 101 2.88 -20.96 -0.94
C VAL A 101 2.29 -19.56 -1.03
N VAL A 102 1.04 -19.45 -1.48
CA VAL A 102 0.28 -18.22 -1.56
C VAL A 102 -0.89 -18.29 -0.60
N PHE A 103 -0.95 -17.37 0.35
CA PHE A 103 -2.06 -17.20 1.28
C PHE A 103 -3.04 -16.18 0.73
N SER A 104 -4.33 -16.44 0.85
CA SER A 104 -5.40 -15.54 0.42
C SER A 104 -6.21 -15.05 1.61
N PHE A 105 -6.28 -13.73 1.77
CA PHE A 105 -7.02 -13.08 2.84
C PHE A 105 -8.13 -12.22 2.26
N PRO A 106 -9.40 -12.42 2.66
CA PRO A 106 -10.49 -11.56 2.26
C PRO A 106 -10.40 -10.23 3.00
N ILE A 107 -10.48 -9.13 2.28
CA ILE A 107 -10.41 -7.77 2.83
C ILE A 107 -11.64 -6.99 2.38
N GLN A 108 -12.25 -6.28 3.32
CA GLN A 108 -13.29 -5.29 3.08
C GLN A 108 -12.73 -3.92 3.38
N ALA A 109 -12.86 -2.97 2.45
CA ALA A 109 -12.50 -1.59 2.73
C ALA A 109 -13.45 -0.98 3.78
N PRO A 110 -12.95 -0.11 4.68
CA PRO A 110 -13.82 0.62 5.61
C PRO A 110 -14.91 1.39 4.88
N GLU A 111 -16.09 1.54 5.51
CA GLU A 111 -17.20 2.28 4.93
C GLU A 111 -16.79 3.73 4.61
N GLY A 112 -17.08 4.15 3.38
CA GLY A 112 -16.72 5.48 2.87
C GLY A 112 -15.21 5.67 2.60
N ALA A 113 -14.40 4.61 2.64
CA ALA A 113 -13.04 4.66 2.16
C ALA A 113 -13.02 4.90 0.65
N MET A 114 -12.09 5.72 0.18
CA MET A 114 -11.83 5.93 -1.23
C MET A 114 -11.25 4.65 -1.84
N VAL A 115 -11.85 4.18 -2.92
CA VAL A 115 -11.37 3.03 -3.69
C VAL A 115 -10.80 3.48 -5.03
N ARG A 116 -10.04 2.59 -5.67
CA ARG A 116 -9.35 2.88 -6.93
C ARG A 116 -10.27 3.40 -8.03
N ASP A 117 -11.52 2.92 -8.08
CA ASP A 117 -12.50 3.32 -9.09
C ASP A 117 -13.13 4.71 -8.83
N ASP A 118 -12.96 5.26 -7.64
CA ASP A 118 -13.42 6.61 -7.29
C ASP A 118 -12.50 7.72 -7.83
N LEU A 119 -11.33 7.37 -8.37
CA LEU A 119 -10.35 8.30 -8.88
C LEU A 119 -10.03 8.04 -10.36
N THR A 120 -9.95 9.12 -11.12
CA THR A 120 -9.23 9.10 -12.40
C THR A 120 -7.72 9.14 -12.15
N ALA A 121 -6.93 8.80 -13.17
CA ALA A 121 -5.47 8.94 -13.08
C ALA A 121 -5.07 10.41 -12.81
N LEU A 122 -5.78 11.38 -13.40
CA LEU A 122 -5.54 12.81 -13.16
C LEU A 122 -5.88 13.24 -11.74
N ASP A 123 -6.99 12.78 -11.17
CA ASP A 123 -7.34 13.08 -9.77
C ASP A 123 -6.25 12.59 -8.82
N HIS A 124 -5.73 11.38 -9.07
CA HIS A 124 -4.65 10.82 -8.25
C HIS A 124 -3.32 11.58 -8.45
N LEU A 125 -3.03 12.06 -9.66
CA LEU A 125 -1.88 12.93 -9.94
C LEU A 125 -1.98 14.28 -9.24
N GLU A 126 -3.15 14.91 -9.24
CA GLU A 126 -3.39 16.17 -8.52
C GLU A 126 -3.25 15.98 -7.00
N LEU A 127 -3.75 14.88 -6.46
CA LEU A 127 -3.54 14.51 -5.06
C LEU A 127 -2.05 14.35 -4.75
N TRP A 128 -1.31 13.61 -5.59
CA TRP A 128 0.13 13.45 -5.46
C TRP A 128 0.87 14.81 -5.49
N MET A 129 0.52 15.67 -6.45
CA MET A 129 1.12 17.00 -6.59
C MET A 129 0.87 17.88 -5.35
N MET A 130 -0.33 17.80 -4.77
CA MET A 130 -0.65 18.49 -3.53
C MET A 130 0.28 18.07 -2.38
N TYR A 131 0.50 16.76 -2.20
CA TYR A 131 1.44 16.27 -1.19
C TYR A 131 2.89 16.61 -1.51
N GLN A 132 3.30 16.53 -2.77
CA GLN A 132 4.62 16.90 -3.25
C GLN A 132 4.94 18.35 -2.88
N LYS A 133 4.03 19.27 -3.13
CA LYS A 133 4.26 20.72 -2.91
C LYS A 133 4.08 21.16 -1.46
N HIS A 134 3.12 20.60 -0.74
CA HIS A 134 2.70 21.16 0.55
C HIS A 134 3.13 20.35 1.78
N TRP A 135 3.50 19.07 1.60
CA TRP A 135 3.96 18.22 2.69
C TRP A 135 5.39 17.74 2.51
N CYS A 136 5.73 17.18 1.37
CA CYS A 136 6.94 16.42 1.18
C CYS A 136 8.19 17.32 1.00
N GLU A 137 9.29 16.92 1.61
CA GLU A 137 10.63 17.48 1.38
C GLU A 137 11.48 16.60 0.48
N HIS A 138 11.04 15.35 0.25
CA HIS A 138 11.57 14.50 -0.80
C HIS A 138 10.45 13.63 -1.38
N LYS A 139 10.74 12.87 -2.42
CA LYS A 139 9.81 12.10 -3.26
C LYS A 139 8.69 11.40 -2.45
N PRO A 140 7.42 11.79 -2.62
CA PRO A 140 6.28 10.99 -2.17
C PRO A 140 6.13 9.76 -3.06
N SER A 141 5.99 8.60 -2.44
CA SER A 141 5.83 7.34 -3.17
C SER A 141 4.41 7.19 -3.67
N VAL A 142 4.26 6.88 -4.97
CA VAL A 142 2.97 6.63 -5.61
C VAL A 142 3.11 5.69 -6.81
N THR A 143 2.06 4.91 -7.05
CA THR A 143 1.80 4.21 -8.31
C THR A 143 0.43 4.65 -8.81
N ILE A 144 0.39 5.28 -9.95
CA ILE A 144 -0.84 5.75 -10.60
C ILE A 144 -1.35 4.65 -11.53
N SER A 145 -2.56 4.17 -11.29
CA SER A 145 -3.24 3.26 -12.23
C SER A 145 -3.87 4.10 -13.35
N VAL A 146 -3.59 3.74 -14.60
CA VAL A 146 -4.00 4.51 -15.78
C VAL A 146 -4.84 3.62 -16.70
N LYS A 147 -6.07 4.00 -16.95
CA LYS A 147 -6.95 3.34 -17.93
C LYS A 147 -6.48 3.65 -19.37
N GLU A 148 -6.86 2.80 -20.31
CA GLU A 148 -6.39 2.91 -21.70
C GLU A 148 -6.70 4.30 -22.31
N GLU A 149 -7.86 4.84 -22.04
CA GLU A 149 -8.30 6.15 -22.53
C GLU A 149 -7.61 7.34 -21.84
N GLU A 150 -7.00 7.16 -20.68
CA GLU A 150 -6.41 8.25 -19.88
C GLU A 150 -4.95 8.56 -20.25
N TRP A 151 -4.26 7.67 -20.99
CA TRP A 151 -2.81 7.79 -21.24
C TRP A 151 -2.40 9.11 -21.91
N MET A 152 -3.20 9.62 -22.85
CA MET A 152 -2.88 10.88 -23.55
C MET A 152 -2.96 12.08 -22.59
N GLU A 153 -3.97 12.12 -21.74
CA GLU A 153 -4.15 13.20 -20.75
C GLU A 153 -3.09 13.13 -19.67
N VAL A 154 -2.78 11.92 -19.17
CA VAL A 154 -1.68 11.68 -18.23
C VAL A 154 -0.35 12.13 -18.82
N GLY A 155 -0.06 11.80 -20.08
CA GLY A 155 1.15 12.25 -20.78
C GLY A 155 1.25 13.76 -20.88
N ALA A 156 0.15 14.44 -21.23
CA ALA A 156 0.09 15.89 -21.29
C ALA A 156 0.26 16.55 -19.90
N TRP A 157 -0.34 15.97 -18.87
CA TRP A 157 -0.19 16.44 -17.49
C TRP A 157 1.26 16.30 -17.01
N VAL A 158 1.90 15.15 -17.24
CA VAL A 158 3.31 14.91 -16.89
C VAL A 158 4.22 15.91 -17.61
N TRP A 159 4.01 16.12 -18.90
CA TRP A 159 4.79 17.10 -19.67
C TRP A 159 4.68 18.51 -19.10
N LYS A 160 3.46 18.93 -18.79
CA LYS A 160 3.18 20.29 -18.25
C LYS A 160 3.81 20.50 -16.87
N ASN A 161 3.87 19.47 -16.04
CA ASN A 161 4.33 19.56 -14.65
C ASN A 161 5.72 18.94 -14.44
N PHE A 162 6.48 18.70 -15.52
CA PHE A 162 7.72 17.90 -15.49
C PHE A 162 8.74 18.41 -14.47
N ASP A 163 8.91 19.72 -14.35
CA ASP A 163 9.86 20.34 -13.44
C ASP A 163 9.48 20.18 -11.94
N ASP A 164 8.21 19.94 -11.66
CA ASP A 164 7.70 19.71 -10.30
C ASP A 164 7.72 18.22 -9.89
N ILE A 165 7.99 17.29 -10.84
CA ILE A 165 7.90 15.87 -10.63
C ILE A 165 9.21 15.30 -10.08
N SER A 166 9.19 14.78 -8.86
CA SER A 166 10.33 14.09 -8.26
C SER A 166 10.42 12.60 -8.65
N GLY A 167 9.32 12.02 -9.10
CA GLY A 167 9.22 10.65 -9.60
C GLY A 167 7.87 10.00 -9.33
N ILE A 168 7.28 9.40 -10.37
CA ILE A 168 5.97 8.75 -10.36
C ILE A 168 6.11 7.40 -11.06
N SER A 169 5.44 6.38 -10.53
CA SER A 169 5.28 5.09 -11.21
C SER A 169 3.88 5.00 -11.82
N PHE A 170 3.79 4.52 -13.05
CA PHE A 170 2.54 4.29 -13.73
C PHE A 170 2.31 2.80 -13.94
N LEU A 171 1.07 2.36 -13.80
CA LEU A 171 0.66 0.99 -14.01
C LEU A 171 -0.62 0.99 -14.87
N PRO A 172 -0.65 0.21 -15.97
CA PRO A 172 -1.89 0.02 -16.71
C PRO A 172 -3.01 -0.52 -15.82
N TYR A 173 -4.20 0.04 -15.95
CA TYR A 173 -5.40 -0.47 -15.30
C TYR A 173 -5.95 -1.63 -16.12
N ASP A 174 -5.52 -2.84 -15.84
CA ASP A 174 -5.83 -4.05 -16.63
C ASP A 174 -6.81 -5.02 -15.93
N GLY A 175 -7.42 -4.59 -14.82
CA GLY A 175 -8.34 -5.44 -14.05
C GLY A 175 -7.66 -6.61 -13.32
N GLY A 176 -6.33 -6.64 -13.23
CA GLY A 176 -5.59 -7.71 -12.53
C GLY A 176 -5.44 -8.98 -13.36
N SER A 177 -4.92 -8.83 -14.58
CA SER A 177 -4.86 -9.88 -15.61
C SER A 177 -3.95 -11.07 -15.30
N TYR A 178 -3.08 -11.01 -14.29
CA TYR A 178 -2.19 -12.13 -14.01
C TYR A 178 -2.63 -12.95 -12.79
N ARG A 179 -2.40 -14.26 -12.90
CA ARG A 179 -2.79 -15.21 -11.86
C ARG A 179 -2.08 -14.93 -10.55
N GLN A 180 -2.83 -15.05 -9.43
CA GLN A 180 -2.31 -14.80 -8.08
C GLN A 180 -1.78 -13.37 -7.88
N ALA A 181 -2.44 -12.37 -8.48
CA ALA A 181 -2.14 -10.97 -8.22
C ALA A 181 -2.15 -10.68 -6.70
N PRO A 182 -1.25 -9.81 -6.19
CA PRO A 182 -1.22 -9.45 -4.77
C PRO A 182 -2.53 -8.87 -4.25
N TYR A 183 -3.28 -8.20 -5.12
CA TYR A 183 -4.63 -7.69 -4.89
C TYR A 183 -5.51 -8.12 -6.06
N GLU A 184 -6.68 -8.65 -5.75
CA GLU A 184 -7.68 -9.05 -6.74
C GLU A 184 -9.06 -8.62 -6.24
N GLU A 185 -9.76 -7.85 -7.05
CA GLU A 185 -11.14 -7.47 -6.76
C GLU A 185 -12.04 -8.71 -6.70
N CYS A 186 -12.98 -8.74 -5.77
CA CYS A 186 -13.94 -9.82 -5.65
C CYS A 186 -15.34 -9.28 -5.33
N THR A 187 -16.34 -10.12 -5.54
CA THR A 187 -17.70 -9.79 -5.15
C THR A 187 -17.87 -9.87 -3.64
N LYS A 188 -18.94 -9.24 -3.13
CA LYS A 188 -19.31 -9.36 -1.71
C LYS A 188 -19.58 -10.81 -1.32
N GLU A 189 -20.13 -11.57 -2.23
CA GLU A 189 -20.44 -12.99 -2.06
C GLU A 189 -19.17 -13.84 -1.96
N ASP A 190 -18.18 -13.60 -2.83
CA ASP A 190 -16.87 -14.27 -2.79
C ASP A 190 -16.11 -13.91 -1.51
N TYR A 191 -16.14 -12.63 -1.12
CA TYR A 191 -15.60 -12.17 0.15
C TYR A 191 -16.21 -12.91 1.33
N ALA A 192 -17.55 -12.97 1.41
CA ALA A 192 -18.26 -13.61 2.51
C ALA A 192 -17.97 -15.13 2.55
N LYS A 193 -17.89 -15.77 1.40
CA LYS A 193 -17.54 -17.19 1.30
C LYS A 193 -16.13 -17.44 1.82
N LEU A 194 -15.14 -16.72 1.32
CA LEU A 194 -13.74 -16.87 1.75
C LEU A 194 -13.56 -16.53 3.22
N LEU A 195 -14.28 -15.52 3.73
CA LEU A 195 -14.27 -15.16 5.14
C LEU A 195 -14.85 -16.29 6.02
N GLY A 196 -15.93 -16.93 5.56
CA GLY A 196 -16.54 -18.08 6.26
C GLY A 196 -15.62 -19.31 6.28
N ASP A 197 -14.80 -19.47 5.26
CA ASP A 197 -13.81 -20.55 5.16
C ASP A 197 -12.50 -20.24 5.91
N THR A 198 -12.31 -18.99 6.34
CA THR A 198 -11.10 -18.55 7.07
C THR A 198 -11.30 -18.75 8.58
N PRO A 199 -10.32 -19.31 9.31
CA PRO A 199 -10.45 -19.49 10.76
C PRO A 199 -10.63 -18.17 11.48
N ASN A 200 -11.66 -18.07 12.33
CA ASN A 200 -11.98 -16.87 13.09
C ASN A 200 -10.93 -16.54 14.16
N GLU A 201 -10.30 -17.57 14.72
CA GLU A 201 -9.26 -17.42 15.76
C GLU A 201 -8.10 -18.38 15.47
N ILE A 202 -6.89 -17.86 15.61
CA ILE A 202 -5.66 -18.64 15.52
C ILE A 202 -4.92 -18.50 16.84
N SER A 203 -4.67 -19.64 17.53
CA SER A 203 -3.84 -19.65 18.74
C SER A 203 -2.37 -19.53 18.35
N TRP A 204 -1.83 -18.33 18.39
CA TRP A 204 -0.42 -18.06 18.10
C TRP A 204 0.56 -18.70 19.10
N ARG A 205 0.07 -19.18 20.24
CA ARG A 205 0.87 -19.92 21.25
C ARG A 205 1.34 -21.27 20.72
N ASP A 206 0.65 -21.81 19.71
CA ASP A 206 0.98 -23.10 19.10
C ASP A 206 2.10 -22.97 18.05
N LEU A 207 2.46 -21.73 17.65
CA LEU A 207 3.55 -21.50 16.72
C LEU A 207 4.89 -21.77 17.41
N THR A 208 5.67 -22.69 16.84
CA THR A 208 7.04 -22.96 17.26
C THR A 208 7.98 -22.38 16.22
N GLU A 209 8.77 -21.38 16.61
CA GLU A 209 9.82 -20.82 15.77
C GLU A 209 11.05 -21.73 15.80
N VAL A 210 11.52 -22.12 14.62
CA VAL A 210 12.79 -22.84 14.40
C VAL A 210 13.59 -22.07 13.36
N ASP A 211 14.92 -22.16 13.46
CA ASP A 211 15.78 -21.60 12.41
C ASP A 211 15.62 -22.40 11.12
N ASP A 212 14.96 -21.82 10.16
CA ASP A 212 14.62 -22.44 8.86
C ASP A 212 15.66 -22.13 7.78
N ASN A 213 16.66 -21.29 8.07
CA ASN A 213 17.66 -20.82 7.12
C ASN A 213 17.07 -20.19 5.83
N VAL A 214 15.84 -19.65 5.90
CA VAL A 214 15.19 -18.99 4.77
C VAL A 214 15.91 -17.68 4.45
N LYS A 215 16.54 -17.63 3.29
CA LYS A 215 17.18 -16.43 2.76
C LYS A 215 16.40 -15.93 1.55
N GLY A 216 16.00 -14.67 1.57
CA GLY A 216 15.57 -13.94 0.36
C GLY A 216 14.08 -13.93 0.05
N VAL A 217 13.18 -14.45 0.91
CA VAL A 217 11.72 -14.35 0.67
C VAL A 217 11.21 -12.90 0.85
N GLN A 218 11.89 -12.09 1.62
CA GLN A 218 11.55 -10.67 1.83
C GLN A 218 11.68 -9.80 0.56
N GLU A 219 12.44 -10.24 -0.43
CA GLU A 219 12.64 -9.50 -1.70
C GLU A 219 11.45 -9.62 -2.67
N LEU A 220 10.50 -10.51 -2.41
CA LEU A 220 9.35 -10.78 -3.30
C LEU A 220 8.06 -10.08 -2.86
N ALA A 221 8.10 -9.28 -1.81
CA ALA A 221 6.94 -8.61 -1.23
C ALA A 221 6.75 -7.14 -1.71
N CYS A 222 7.44 -6.75 -2.78
CA CYS A 222 7.27 -5.43 -3.43
C CYS A 222 6.44 -5.54 -4.68
#